data_21eca4800b219240557f461be32b9ecb
#
_entry.id   21eca4800b219240557f461be32b9ecb
#
_cell.length_a   1.000
_cell.length_b   1.000
_cell.length_c   1.000
_cell.angle_alpha   90.00
_cell.angle_beta   90.00
_cell.angle_gamma   90.00
#
_symmetry.space_group_name_H-M   'P 1'
#
loop_
_entity.id
_entity.type
_entity.pdbx_description
1 polymer ?
#
loop_
_entity_poly.entity_id
_entity_poly.type
_entity_poly.pdbx_seq_one_letter_code
_entity_poly.pdbx_strand_id
1 'polypeptide(L)'
;IQDFQKFFDETFVVLCGDALVDLDLTEAVKKHKEKGAIASLITKKVTRDQVSSYGVVVSDENGRIKAFQEKPSVDKALGDSINTGIYLFEPEIFNYIPSGEKFDIGADLFPKLVEMDLPFFALPMDFEWVDIGKVPDYWSAIRNVLQGKVRQVEIPGKEIKPGVFTGLNVAANWDTVDITGPVYIGGMTRIEDGATIIGPTMIGPSCCICE
;
A
#
# COMPACT_ATOMS: atom_id res chain seq x y z
N ILE A 1 -7.25 -13.66 -12.76
CA ILE A 1 -7.58 -12.50 -13.60
C ILE A 1 -8.21 -12.94 -14.91
N GLN A 2 -7.68 -13.96 -15.60
CA GLN A 2 -8.14 -14.44 -16.91
C GLN A 2 -9.67 -14.68 -16.98
N ASP A 3 -10.29 -15.19 -15.93
CA ASP A 3 -11.73 -15.46 -15.86
C ASP A 3 -12.57 -14.18 -15.97
N PHE A 4 -11.98 -13.03 -15.73
CA PHE A 4 -12.61 -11.70 -15.82
C PHE A 4 -12.32 -10.97 -17.13
N GLN A 5 -11.64 -11.59 -18.10
CA GLN A 5 -11.25 -10.96 -19.37
C GLN A 5 -12.42 -10.22 -20.07
N LYS A 6 -13.62 -10.81 -20.05
CA LYS A 6 -14.79 -10.20 -20.68
C LYS A 6 -15.36 -8.98 -19.94
N PHE A 7 -14.89 -8.75 -18.70
CA PHE A 7 -15.32 -7.63 -17.88
C PHE A 7 -14.48 -6.38 -18.15
N PHE A 8 -13.20 -6.56 -18.53
CA PHE A 8 -12.25 -5.47 -18.73
C PHE A 8 -12.15 -5.14 -20.22
N ASP A 9 -12.74 -4.02 -20.63
CA ASP A 9 -12.72 -3.47 -22.00
C ASP A 9 -11.92 -2.17 -22.12
N GLU A 10 -11.44 -1.65 -20.98
CA GLU A 10 -10.56 -0.47 -20.87
C GLU A 10 -9.38 -0.76 -19.96
N THR A 11 -8.46 0.23 -19.82
CA THR A 11 -7.36 0.19 -18.84
C THR A 11 -7.89 -0.15 -17.45
N PHE A 12 -7.31 -1.13 -16.81
CA PHE A 12 -7.70 -1.53 -15.46
C PHE A 12 -6.52 -1.57 -14.50
N VAL A 13 -6.83 -1.46 -13.21
CA VAL A 13 -5.84 -1.46 -12.13
C VAL A 13 -5.97 -2.75 -11.33
N VAL A 14 -4.84 -3.37 -11.02
CA VAL A 14 -4.73 -4.49 -10.09
C VAL A 14 -4.00 -4.02 -8.85
N LEU A 15 -4.60 -4.24 -7.69
CA LEU A 15 -4.07 -3.85 -6.38
C LEU A 15 -3.97 -5.07 -5.47
N CYS A 16 -2.89 -5.18 -4.69
CA CYS A 16 -2.86 -6.09 -3.56
C CYS A 16 -3.85 -5.63 -2.48
N GLY A 17 -4.65 -6.56 -1.96
CA GLY A 17 -5.71 -6.27 -0.99
C GLY A 17 -5.23 -6.06 0.45
N ASP A 18 -3.95 -6.26 0.72
CA ASP A 18 -3.29 -6.22 2.02
C ASP A 18 -2.27 -5.07 2.16
N ALA A 19 -2.32 -4.09 1.27
CA ALA A 19 -1.47 -2.90 1.34
C ALA A 19 -2.25 -1.64 1.72
N LEU A 20 -1.69 -0.83 2.62
CA LEU A 20 -2.13 0.55 2.86
C LEU A 20 -1.47 1.46 1.82
N VAL A 21 -2.27 2.16 1.03
CA VAL A 21 -1.80 2.93 -0.13
C VAL A 21 -2.56 4.25 -0.24
N ASP A 22 -1.84 5.36 -0.52
CA ASP A 22 -2.44 6.66 -0.84
C ASP A 22 -2.08 7.17 -2.25
N LEU A 23 -1.88 6.24 -3.18
CA LEU A 23 -1.50 6.51 -4.55
C LEU A 23 -2.60 7.31 -5.31
N ASP A 24 -2.20 8.35 -6.02
CA ASP A 24 -3.07 9.00 -7.02
C ASP A 24 -3.20 8.10 -8.26
N LEU A 25 -4.31 7.35 -8.31
CA LEU A 25 -4.61 6.45 -9.43
C LEU A 25 -4.86 7.21 -10.72
N THR A 26 -5.41 8.43 -10.66
CA THR A 26 -5.66 9.26 -11.85
C THR A 26 -4.35 9.63 -12.53
N GLU A 27 -3.37 10.07 -11.74
CA GLU A 27 -2.03 10.36 -12.25
C GLU A 27 -1.33 9.09 -12.77
N ALA A 28 -1.48 7.97 -12.09
CA ALA A 28 -0.91 6.69 -12.52
C ALA A 28 -1.45 6.24 -13.88
N VAL A 29 -2.78 6.30 -14.08
CA VAL A 29 -3.44 5.96 -15.35
C VAL A 29 -3.00 6.92 -16.46
N LYS A 30 -2.90 8.21 -16.17
CA LYS A 30 -2.40 9.21 -17.13
C LYS A 30 -0.99 8.88 -17.61
N LYS A 31 -0.05 8.62 -16.70
CA LYS A 31 1.33 8.24 -17.03
C LYS A 31 1.41 6.94 -17.83
N HIS A 32 0.58 5.96 -17.49
CA HIS A 32 0.48 4.70 -18.21
C HIS A 32 0.10 4.93 -19.69
N LYS A 33 -0.95 5.71 -19.92
CA LYS A 33 -1.45 6.03 -21.27
C LYS A 33 -0.45 6.88 -22.08
N GLU A 34 0.21 7.86 -21.45
CA GLU A 34 1.23 8.69 -22.09
C GLU A 34 2.43 7.87 -22.62
N LYS A 35 2.74 6.74 -21.97
CA LYS A 35 3.79 5.84 -22.40
C LYS A 35 3.35 4.83 -23.50
N GLY A 36 2.07 4.79 -23.82
CA GLY A 36 1.53 3.76 -24.71
C GLY A 36 1.81 2.35 -24.17
N ALA A 37 1.75 2.19 -22.86
CA ALA A 37 2.08 0.95 -22.20
C ALA A 37 0.95 -0.08 -22.34
N ILE A 38 1.30 -1.34 -22.54
CA ILE A 38 0.38 -2.48 -22.36
C ILE A 38 0.29 -2.88 -20.88
N ALA A 39 1.39 -2.68 -20.16
CA ALA A 39 1.50 -2.92 -18.73
C ALA A 39 2.35 -1.84 -18.07
N SER A 40 1.97 -1.42 -16.90
CA SER A 40 2.79 -0.57 -16.03
C SER A 40 2.78 -1.10 -14.61
N LEU A 41 3.92 -0.96 -13.95
CA LEU A 41 4.17 -1.36 -12.59
C LEU A 41 4.52 -0.14 -11.77
N ILE A 42 3.75 0.16 -10.74
CA ILE A 42 4.08 1.23 -9.79
C ILE A 42 5.26 0.78 -8.94
N THR A 43 6.30 1.60 -8.92
CA THR A 43 7.53 1.30 -8.19
C THR A 43 7.78 2.30 -7.08
N LYS A 44 8.45 1.82 -6.04
CA LYS A 44 8.96 2.63 -4.92
C LYS A 44 10.41 2.26 -4.64
N LYS A 45 11.21 3.23 -4.21
CA LYS A 45 12.56 2.93 -3.72
C LYS A 45 12.52 2.54 -2.26
N VAL A 46 13.33 1.54 -1.92
CA VAL A 46 13.54 1.06 -0.55
C VAL A 46 15.03 1.08 -0.21
N THR A 47 15.34 0.93 1.07
CA THR A 47 16.73 0.77 1.52
C THR A 47 17.29 -0.58 1.09
N ARG A 48 18.61 -0.66 0.91
CA ARG A 48 19.29 -1.85 0.37
C ARG A 48 19.01 -3.14 1.15
N ASP A 49 18.84 -3.04 2.45
CA ASP A 49 18.54 -4.16 3.35
C ASP A 49 17.10 -4.71 3.16
N GLN A 50 16.19 -3.89 2.63
CA GLN A 50 14.79 -4.27 2.42
C GLN A 50 14.53 -4.96 1.09
N VAL A 51 15.42 -4.86 0.09
CA VAL A 51 15.19 -5.38 -1.27
C VAL A 51 14.89 -6.87 -1.32
N SER A 52 15.42 -7.66 -0.37
CA SER A 52 15.18 -9.11 -0.30
C SER A 52 13.75 -9.51 0.06
N SER A 53 12.95 -8.57 0.53
CA SER A 53 11.54 -8.80 0.86
C SER A 53 10.61 -8.65 -0.35
N TYR A 54 11.08 -8.03 -1.43
CA TYR A 54 10.24 -7.60 -2.56
C TYR A 54 10.83 -8.02 -3.91
N GLY A 55 10.00 -7.96 -4.94
CA GLY A 55 10.46 -8.04 -6.33
C GLY A 55 11.22 -6.77 -6.71
N VAL A 56 12.45 -6.90 -7.22
CA VAL A 56 13.28 -5.77 -7.69
C VAL A 56 13.06 -5.54 -9.16
N VAL A 57 12.83 -4.29 -9.54
CA VAL A 57 12.54 -3.85 -10.90
C VAL A 57 13.73 -3.06 -11.44
N VAL A 58 14.23 -3.44 -12.61
CA VAL A 58 15.28 -2.72 -13.32
C VAL A 58 14.71 -2.14 -14.59
N SER A 59 14.79 -0.82 -14.74
CA SER A 59 14.32 -0.11 -15.94
C SER A 59 15.40 0.77 -16.55
N ASP A 60 15.24 1.10 -17.83
CA ASP A 60 16.07 2.09 -18.50
C ASP A 60 15.66 3.54 -18.16
N GLU A 61 16.33 4.52 -18.76
CA GLU A 61 16.11 5.95 -18.54
C GLU A 61 14.68 6.40 -18.90
N ASN A 62 14.02 5.69 -19.80
CA ASN A 62 12.64 5.95 -20.21
C ASN A 62 11.61 5.24 -19.29
N GLY A 63 12.09 4.47 -18.31
CA GLY A 63 11.27 3.67 -17.41
C GLY A 63 10.84 2.32 -17.99
N ARG A 64 11.34 1.91 -19.20
CA ARG A 64 11.02 0.60 -19.75
C ARG A 64 11.70 -0.49 -18.93
N ILE A 65 10.93 -1.47 -18.49
CA ILE A 65 11.45 -2.55 -17.64
C ILE A 65 12.31 -3.49 -18.48
N LYS A 66 13.52 -3.74 -18.00
CA LYS A 66 14.54 -4.59 -18.63
C LYS A 66 14.78 -5.89 -17.88
N ALA A 67 14.54 -5.89 -16.57
CA ALA A 67 14.66 -7.08 -15.74
C ALA A 67 13.76 -7.01 -14.52
N PHE A 68 13.34 -8.16 -14.05
CA PHE A 68 12.60 -8.37 -12.83
C PHE A 68 13.26 -9.49 -12.02
N GLN A 69 13.51 -9.24 -10.74
CA GLN A 69 14.09 -10.23 -9.83
C GLN A 69 13.14 -10.46 -8.66
N GLU A 70 12.61 -11.65 -8.52
CA GLU A 70 11.75 -11.99 -7.38
C GLU A 70 12.60 -12.25 -6.13
N LYS A 71 12.44 -11.40 -5.11
CA LYS A 71 13.06 -11.49 -3.78
C LYS A 71 14.55 -11.88 -3.81
N PRO A 72 15.40 -11.11 -4.51
CA PRO A 72 16.81 -11.43 -4.61
C PRO A 72 17.49 -11.27 -3.26
N SER A 73 18.61 -11.98 -3.03
CA SER A 73 19.48 -11.66 -1.90
C SER A 73 20.09 -10.26 -2.05
N VAL A 74 20.35 -9.58 -0.95
CA VAL A 74 20.83 -8.18 -0.92
C VAL A 74 22.06 -7.95 -1.79
N ASP A 75 22.99 -8.92 -1.81
CA ASP A 75 24.22 -8.89 -2.62
C ASP A 75 23.96 -9.05 -4.12
N LYS A 76 22.87 -9.72 -4.52
CA LYS A 76 22.51 -10.00 -5.93
C LYS A 76 21.46 -9.06 -6.50
N ALA A 77 20.86 -8.20 -5.68
CA ALA A 77 19.86 -7.26 -6.14
C ALA A 77 20.45 -6.22 -7.11
N LEU A 78 19.88 -6.11 -8.30
CA LEU A 78 20.31 -5.22 -9.38
C LEU A 78 19.89 -3.76 -9.19
N GLY A 79 19.04 -3.48 -8.20
CA GLY A 79 18.54 -2.13 -7.92
C GLY A 79 17.89 -2.02 -6.56
N ASP A 80 17.32 -0.86 -6.29
CA ASP A 80 16.57 -0.50 -5.08
C ASP A 80 15.10 -0.15 -5.35
N SER A 81 14.69 -0.20 -6.62
CA SER A 81 13.31 0.02 -7.05
C SER A 81 12.54 -1.29 -6.94
N ILE A 82 11.46 -1.28 -6.18
CA ILE A 82 10.68 -2.49 -5.88
C ILE A 82 9.30 -2.48 -6.51
N ASN A 83 8.77 -3.67 -6.71
CA ASN A 83 7.38 -3.94 -7.05
C ASN A 83 6.49 -3.68 -5.83
N THR A 84 5.52 -2.76 -5.97
CA THR A 84 4.57 -2.42 -4.91
C THR A 84 3.28 -3.25 -4.93
N GLY A 85 3.13 -4.17 -5.90
CA GLY A 85 1.90 -4.94 -6.07
C GLY A 85 0.77 -4.14 -6.72
N ILE A 86 1.09 -3.01 -7.36
CA ILE A 86 0.12 -2.14 -8.04
C ILE A 86 0.45 -2.11 -9.53
N TYR A 87 -0.49 -2.55 -10.34
CA TYR A 87 -0.32 -2.72 -11.77
C TYR A 87 -1.42 -2.03 -12.55
N LEU A 88 -1.07 -1.44 -13.69
CA LEU A 88 -2.02 -0.96 -14.68
C LEU A 88 -1.84 -1.82 -15.94
N PHE A 89 -2.94 -2.29 -16.47
CA PHE A 89 -2.96 -3.13 -17.65
C PHE A 89 -3.97 -2.63 -18.68
N GLU A 90 -3.59 -2.75 -19.96
CA GLU A 90 -4.55 -2.71 -21.05
C GLU A 90 -5.18 -4.10 -21.24
N PRO A 91 -6.42 -4.19 -21.75
CA PRO A 91 -7.10 -5.48 -21.99
C PRO A 91 -6.31 -6.47 -22.83
N GLU A 92 -5.44 -5.97 -23.70
CA GLU A 92 -4.51 -6.75 -24.52
C GLU A 92 -3.62 -7.68 -23.68
N ILE A 93 -3.38 -7.38 -22.41
CA ILE A 93 -2.58 -8.20 -21.49
C ILE A 93 -3.07 -9.64 -21.40
N PHE A 94 -4.38 -9.88 -21.58
CA PHE A 94 -4.97 -11.20 -21.52
C PHE A 94 -4.46 -12.17 -22.63
N ASN A 95 -3.93 -11.64 -23.71
CA ASN A 95 -3.30 -12.44 -24.77
C ASN A 95 -2.03 -13.17 -24.29
N TYR A 96 -1.47 -12.71 -23.17
CA TYR A 96 -0.22 -13.24 -22.61
C TYR A 96 -0.42 -14.11 -21.38
N ILE A 97 -1.65 -14.20 -20.87
CA ILE A 97 -2.03 -14.99 -19.68
C ILE A 97 -2.79 -16.24 -20.15
N PRO A 98 -2.28 -17.46 -19.88
CA PRO A 98 -2.98 -18.68 -20.25
C PRO A 98 -4.28 -18.87 -19.48
N SER A 99 -5.26 -19.51 -20.09
CA SER A 99 -6.52 -19.84 -19.42
C SER A 99 -6.44 -21.20 -18.75
N GLY A 100 -7.01 -21.32 -17.54
CA GLY A 100 -7.17 -22.60 -16.83
C GLY A 100 -5.90 -23.14 -16.17
N GLU A 101 -4.83 -22.38 -16.14
CA GLU A 101 -3.56 -22.75 -15.51
C GLU A 101 -3.22 -21.82 -14.34
N LYS A 102 -2.42 -22.34 -13.39
CA LYS A 102 -1.83 -21.51 -12.37
C LYS A 102 -0.77 -20.61 -13.02
N PHE A 103 -0.95 -19.31 -12.93
CA PHE A 103 -0.08 -18.33 -13.56
C PHE A 103 0.10 -17.13 -12.63
N ASP A 104 1.35 -16.81 -12.31
CA ASP A 104 1.71 -15.72 -11.39
C ASP A 104 2.12 -14.48 -12.18
N ILE A 105 1.63 -13.31 -11.74
CA ILE A 105 1.92 -12.05 -12.42
C ILE A 105 3.41 -11.70 -12.33
N GLY A 106 4.01 -11.87 -11.15
CA GLY A 106 5.42 -11.52 -10.92
C GLY A 106 6.39 -12.53 -11.52
N ALA A 107 6.11 -13.82 -11.29
CA ALA A 107 7.03 -14.90 -11.68
C ALA A 107 6.89 -15.32 -13.15
N ASP A 108 5.69 -15.22 -13.74
CA ASP A 108 5.44 -15.73 -15.08
C ASP A 108 5.17 -14.63 -16.10
N LEU A 109 4.26 -13.66 -15.77
CA LEU A 109 3.86 -12.62 -16.74
C LEU A 109 4.99 -11.61 -16.98
N PHE A 110 5.56 -11.03 -15.93
CA PHE A 110 6.55 -9.97 -16.09
C PHE A 110 7.81 -10.40 -16.85
N PRO A 111 8.42 -11.55 -16.56
CA PRO A 111 9.53 -12.05 -17.40
C PRO A 111 9.15 -12.22 -18.86
N LYS A 112 7.95 -12.73 -19.14
CA LYS A 112 7.44 -12.91 -20.51
C LYS A 112 7.28 -11.58 -21.24
N LEU A 113 6.75 -10.54 -20.57
CA LEU A 113 6.63 -9.20 -21.17
C LEU A 113 8.00 -8.61 -21.53
N VAL A 114 8.99 -8.82 -20.66
CA VAL A 114 10.37 -8.38 -20.90
C VAL A 114 11.02 -9.14 -22.05
N GLU A 115 10.89 -10.48 -22.07
CA GLU A 115 11.45 -11.35 -23.12
C GLU A 115 10.89 -11.00 -24.51
N MET A 116 9.60 -10.70 -24.58
CA MET A 116 8.91 -10.31 -25.82
C MET A 116 9.12 -8.84 -26.18
N ASP A 117 9.90 -8.10 -25.42
CA ASP A 117 10.14 -6.65 -25.60
C ASP A 117 8.83 -5.83 -25.75
N LEU A 118 7.81 -6.17 -24.95
CA LEU A 118 6.53 -5.46 -24.96
C LEU A 118 6.63 -4.10 -24.25
N PRO A 119 5.68 -3.16 -24.49
CA PRO A 119 5.63 -1.87 -23.83
C PRO A 119 5.27 -2.01 -22.32
N PHE A 120 6.23 -2.45 -21.52
CA PHE A 120 6.12 -2.64 -20.08
C PHE A 120 7.00 -1.65 -19.32
N PHE A 121 6.38 -0.80 -18.48
CA PHE A 121 7.05 0.33 -17.85
C PHE A 121 6.96 0.34 -16.33
N ALA A 122 8.04 0.73 -15.69
CA ALA A 122 8.08 1.14 -14.30
C ALA A 122 7.60 2.60 -14.18
N LEU A 123 6.68 2.85 -13.27
CA LEU A 123 6.20 4.19 -12.94
C LEU A 123 6.60 4.51 -11.49
N PRO A 124 7.72 5.20 -11.29
CA PRO A 124 8.10 5.68 -9.98
C PRO A 124 7.12 6.78 -9.56
N MET A 125 6.48 6.63 -8.39
CA MET A 125 5.54 7.59 -7.84
C MET A 125 5.85 7.84 -6.36
N ASP A 126 5.49 9.02 -5.89
CA ASP A 126 5.63 9.40 -4.49
C ASP A 126 4.30 9.24 -3.77
N PHE A 127 4.21 8.26 -2.88
CA PHE A 127 3.02 7.91 -2.12
C PHE A 127 3.40 7.11 -0.88
N GLU A 128 2.54 7.12 0.13
CA GLU A 128 2.69 6.21 1.25
C GLU A 128 2.23 4.81 0.85
N TRP A 129 3.07 3.84 1.21
CA TRP A 129 2.83 2.43 0.93
C TRP A 129 3.36 1.57 2.07
N VAL A 130 2.50 0.75 2.63
CA VAL A 130 2.85 -0.22 3.67
C VAL A 130 2.24 -1.57 3.27
N ASP A 131 3.09 -2.53 2.98
CA ASP A 131 2.71 -3.93 2.80
C ASP A 131 2.44 -4.55 4.18
N ILE A 132 1.17 -4.90 4.47
CA ILE A 132 0.74 -5.38 5.80
C ILE A 132 0.88 -6.91 5.85
N GLY A 133 2.12 -7.38 5.80
CA GLY A 133 2.42 -8.83 5.86
C GLY A 133 2.62 -9.37 7.28
N LYS A 134 2.90 -8.51 8.26
CA LYS A 134 3.23 -8.90 9.65
C LYS A 134 2.63 -7.90 10.64
N VAL A 135 2.50 -8.32 11.91
CA VAL A 135 2.00 -7.45 13.00
C VAL A 135 2.76 -6.11 13.13
N PRO A 136 4.10 -6.06 13.04
CA PRO A 136 4.82 -4.79 13.05
C PRO A 136 4.45 -3.85 11.90
N ASP A 137 4.15 -4.39 10.70
CA ASP A 137 3.75 -3.61 9.53
C ASP A 137 2.37 -3.00 9.75
N TYR A 138 1.43 -3.79 10.27
CA TYR A 138 0.11 -3.31 10.67
C TYR A 138 0.19 -2.17 11.70
N TRP A 139 1.05 -2.32 12.69
CA TRP A 139 1.27 -1.28 13.70
C TRP A 139 1.89 -0.02 13.10
N SER A 140 2.83 -0.18 12.18
CA SER A 140 3.42 0.94 11.43
C SER A 140 2.38 1.64 10.55
N ALA A 141 1.47 0.90 9.92
CA ALA A 141 0.37 1.45 9.12
C ALA A 141 -0.56 2.32 10.00
N ILE A 142 -0.98 1.82 11.17
CA ILE A 142 -1.79 2.60 12.14
C ILE A 142 -1.07 3.90 12.52
N ARG A 143 0.20 3.83 12.86
CA ARG A 143 0.99 5.02 13.24
C ARG A 143 1.07 6.03 12.11
N ASN A 144 1.29 5.59 10.88
CA ASN A 144 1.36 6.48 9.72
C ASN A 144 0.02 7.18 9.47
N VAL A 145 -1.10 6.47 9.60
CA VAL A 145 -2.44 7.07 9.50
C VAL A 145 -2.66 8.11 10.60
N LEU A 146 -2.42 7.75 11.87
CA LEU A 146 -2.62 8.66 13.02
C LEU A 146 -1.72 9.90 12.94
N GLN A 147 -0.51 9.77 12.39
CA GLN A 147 0.43 10.88 12.18
C GLN A 147 0.11 11.72 10.93
N GLY A 148 -0.96 11.42 10.19
CA GLY A 148 -1.34 12.14 8.98
C GLY A 148 -0.38 11.97 7.81
N LYS A 149 0.44 10.90 7.79
CA LYS A 149 1.37 10.62 6.68
C LYS A 149 0.65 10.04 5.47
N VAL A 150 -0.46 9.35 5.70
CA VAL A 150 -1.28 8.76 4.64
C VAL A 150 -2.31 9.78 4.20
N ARG A 151 -2.19 10.26 2.97
CA ARG A 151 -3.11 11.25 2.39
C ARG A 151 -4.48 10.60 2.15
N GLN A 152 -5.53 11.41 2.13
CA GLN A 152 -6.89 10.98 1.80
C GLN A 152 -7.51 9.92 2.75
N VAL A 153 -6.88 9.68 3.90
CA VAL A 153 -7.45 8.84 4.95
C VAL A 153 -7.92 9.74 6.09
N GLU A 154 -9.23 9.75 6.31
CA GLU A 154 -9.82 10.45 7.44
C GLU A 154 -9.88 9.52 8.65
N ILE A 155 -9.41 10.00 9.81
CA ILE A 155 -9.56 9.28 11.07
C ILE A 155 -11.04 9.35 11.45
N PRO A 156 -11.72 8.19 11.62
CA PRO A 156 -13.15 8.20 11.92
C PRO A 156 -13.46 8.78 13.30
N GLY A 157 -14.69 9.28 13.48
CA GLY A 157 -15.17 9.76 14.76
C GLY A 157 -15.07 11.28 14.94
N LYS A 158 -15.01 11.73 16.18
CA LYS A 158 -14.97 13.15 16.54
C LYS A 158 -13.63 13.50 17.16
N GLU A 159 -13.01 14.56 16.66
CA GLU A 159 -11.85 15.15 17.33
C GLU A 159 -12.32 15.94 18.58
N ILE A 160 -11.84 15.53 19.75
CA ILE A 160 -12.20 16.14 21.05
C ILE A 160 -11.13 17.07 21.61
N LYS A 161 -9.87 16.82 21.25
CA LYS A 161 -8.68 17.65 21.49
C LYS A 161 -7.77 17.54 20.26
N PRO A 162 -6.83 18.46 20.02
CA PRO A 162 -5.93 18.37 18.88
C PRO A 162 -5.24 16.99 18.78
N GLY A 163 -5.49 16.28 17.66
CA GLY A 163 -4.97 14.94 17.40
C GLY A 163 -5.60 13.81 18.23
N VAL A 164 -6.69 14.05 18.99
CA VAL A 164 -7.38 13.03 19.76
C VAL A 164 -8.79 12.80 19.23
N PHE A 165 -8.99 11.64 18.62
CA PHE A 165 -10.25 11.24 17.98
C PHE A 165 -10.97 10.16 18.77
N THR A 166 -12.30 10.25 18.87
CA THR A 166 -13.13 9.27 19.57
C THR A 166 -14.26 8.77 18.68
N GLY A 167 -14.51 7.47 18.75
CA GLY A 167 -15.74 6.87 18.25
C GLY A 167 -16.96 7.23 19.10
N LEU A 168 -18.11 6.65 18.79
CA LEU A 168 -19.36 6.91 19.50
C LEU A 168 -19.32 6.34 20.93
N ASN A 169 -19.96 7.08 21.87
CA ASN A 169 -20.20 6.63 23.26
C ASN A 169 -18.92 6.23 24.02
N VAL A 170 -17.82 6.95 23.81
CA VAL A 170 -16.65 6.84 24.69
C VAL A 170 -16.96 7.53 25.99
N ALA A 171 -16.80 6.80 27.11
CA ALA A 171 -17.01 7.29 28.44
C ALA A 171 -15.68 7.62 29.14
N ALA A 172 -15.44 8.89 29.42
CA ALA A 172 -14.24 9.38 30.11
C ALA A 172 -14.50 10.71 30.77
N ASN A 173 -13.83 10.96 31.88
CA ASN A 173 -13.72 12.30 32.47
C ASN A 173 -12.46 12.97 31.89
N TRP A 174 -12.63 13.78 30.85
CA TRP A 174 -11.51 14.38 30.10
C TRP A 174 -10.67 15.38 30.90
N ASP A 175 -11.12 15.75 32.12
CA ASP A 175 -10.36 16.62 33.01
C ASP A 175 -9.35 15.85 33.88
N THR A 176 -9.55 14.53 34.02
CA THR A 176 -8.68 13.67 34.83
C THR A 176 -7.82 12.72 34.04
N VAL A 177 -8.07 12.59 32.73
CA VAL A 177 -7.29 11.74 31.81
C VAL A 177 -6.15 12.55 31.16
N ASP A 178 -4.93 12.10 31.39
CA ASP A 178 -3.77 12.65 30.68
C ASP A 178 -3.63 12.00 29.28
N ILE A 179 -3.87 12.81 28.25
CA ILE A 179 -3.85 12.30 26.87
C ILE A 179 -3.06 13.21 25.94
N THR A 180 -2.05 12.63 25.29
CA THR A 180 -1.19 13.30 24.29
C THR A 180 -1.32 12.59 22.95
N GLY A 181 -1.83 13.33 21.95
CA GLY A 181 -2.05 12.79 20.58
C GLY A 181 -0.76 12.53 19.77
N PRO A 182 -0.91 11.90 18.60
CA PRO A 182 -2.15 11.49 17.96
C PRO A 182 -2.73 10.19 18.57
N VAL A 183 -4.03 10.20 18.88
CA VAL A 183 -4.72 9.06 19.50
C VAL A 183 -6.09 8.84 18.84
N TYR A 184 -6.44 7.59 18.58
CA TYR A 184 -7.81 7.19 18.26
C TYR A 184 -8.36 6.23 19.33
N ILE A 185 -9.56 6.52 19.82
CA ILE A 185 -10.27 5.71 20.81
C ILE A 185 -11.56 5.19 20.20
N GLY A 186 -11.65 3.88 20.04
CA GLY A 186 -12.83 3.20 19.49
C GLY A 186 -14.07 3.40 20.34
N GLY A 187 -15.24 3.35 19.70
CA GLY A 187 -16.52 3.56 20.35
C GLY A 187 -16.81 2.58 21.50
N MET A 188 -17.67 2.97 22.44
CA MET A 188 -18.05 2.17 23.62
C MET A 188 -16.89 1.87 24.59
N THR A 189 -15.75 2.51 24.43
CA THR A 189 -14.59 2.38 25.31
C THR A 189 -14.80 3.23 26.56
N ARG A 190 -14.42 2.69 27.73
CA ARG A 190 -14.39 3.40 29.02
C ARG A 190 -12.95 3.67 29.42
N ILE A 191 -12.68 4.90 29.83
CA ILE A 191 -11.37 5.32 30.35
C ILE A 191 -11.59 5.80 31.76
N GLU A 192 -10.87 5.24 32.72
CA GLU A 192 -10.99 5.57 34.14
C GLU A 192 -10.22 6.84 34.49
N ASP A 193 -10.56 7.48 35.59
CA ASP A 193 -9.86 8.66 36.11
C ASP A 193 -8.37 8.34 36.35
N GLY A 194 -7.49 9.27 36.05
CA GLY A 194 -6.06 9.13 36.23
C GLY A 194 -5.32 8.38 35.12
N ALA A 195 -6.03 7.79 34.15
CA ALA A 195 -5.38 7.07 33.04
C ALA A 195 -4.50 7.99 32.18
N THR A 196 -3.35 7.49 31.78
CA THR A 196 -2.40 8.19 30.88
C THR A 196 -2.33 7.49 29.52
N ILE A 197 -2.58 8.23 28.43
CA ILE A 197 -2.54 7.71 27.04
C ILE A 197 -1.58 8.56 26.20
N ILE A 198 -0.53 7.93 25.68
CA ILE A 198 0.49 8.60 24.88
C ILE A 198 0.43 8.07 23.44
N GLY A 199 0.27 9.00 22.49
CA GLY A 199 0.26 8.70 21.07
C GLY A 199 1.66 8.52 20.43
N PRO A 200 1.72 7.97 19.23
CA PRO A 200 0.59 7.51 18.42
C PRO A 200 -0.01 6.20 18.93
N THR A 201 -1.29 6.22 19.32
CA THR A 201 -1.99 5.08 19.94
C THR A 201 -3.38 4.91 19.33
N MET A 202 -3.73 3.67 19.01
CA MET A 202 -5.08 3.27 18.65
C MET A 202 -5.63 2.30 19.70
N ILE A 203 -6.78 2.66 20.28
CA ILE A 203 -7.55 1.82 21.21
C ILE A 203 -8.77 1.33 20.45
N GLY A 204 -8.99 0.01 20.42
CA GLY A 204 -10.14 -0.62 19.79
C GLY A 204 -11.47 -0.27 20.49
N PRO A 205 -12.62 -0.64 19.89
CA PRO A 205 -13.91 -0.42 20.52
C PRO A 205 -14.12 -1.34 21.72
N SER A 206 -14.99 -0.90 22.64
CA SER A 206 -15.43 -1.68 23.82
C SER A 206 -14.29 -2.07 24.78
N CYS A 207 -13.23 -1.28 24.82
CA CYS A 207 -12.13 -1.46 25.78
C CYS A 207 -12.44 -0.81 27.13
N CYS A 208 -11.69 -1.22 28.16
CA CYS A 208 -11.63 -0.54 29.44
C CYS A 208 -10.15 -0.21 29.72
N ILE A 209 -9.85 1.07 29.87
CA ILE A 209 -8.49 1.56 30.18
C ILE A 209 -8.53 2.02 31.66
N CYS A 210 -7.74 1.35 32.47
CA CYS A 210 -7.59 1.66 33.88
C CYS A 210 -6.35 2.54 34.12
N GLU A 211 -6.19 3.02 35.35
CA GLU A 211 -5.03 3.79 35.83
C GLU A 211 -3.70 3.01 35.64
#